data_675596ccbc22f2f1eedbce282799a786
#
_entry.id   675596ccbc22f2f1eedbce282799a786
#
_cell.length_a   1.000
_cell.length_b   1.000
_cell.length_c   1.000
_cell.angle_alpha   90.00
_cell.angle_beta   90.00
_cell.angle_gamma   90.00
#
_symmetry.space_group_name_H-M   'P 1'
#
loop_
_entity.id
_entity.type
_entity.pdbx_description
1 polymer ?
#
loop_
_entity_poly.entity_id
_entity_poly.type
_entity_poly.pdbx_seq_one_letter_code
_entity_poly.pdbx_strand_id
1 'polypeptide(L)'
;MSDFNYPLLLEPISVPKVWGGGKLARIPGRRAPESTDPIGESWDVSTWPTAPDNPKLVTVTKITNGPLTGKPLDEVADVPVVVKILDPVDKLSVQNHPVLPDAHKNEMWYILQADPGGHLYLGLKDGVTKEDFRALLREDNPDERAVMDSLRKYSDPKPGSHFNIPTGTVHALGPGVLRLYISERTVVTYRLYDYKR
;
A
#
# COMPACT_ATOMS: atom_id res chain seq x y z
N MET A 1 -22.23 -2.76 -19.29
CA MET A 1 -21.02 -1.92 -19.29
C MET A 1 -21.21 -0.87 -20.37
N SER A 2 -20.94 0.39 -20.08
CA SER A 2 -21.01 1.44 -21.11
C SER A 2 -19.83 1.29 -22.06
N ASP A 3 -20.11 1.20 -23.38
CA ASP A 3 -19.05 1.19 -24.38
C ASP A 3 -18.39 2.58 -24.42
N PHE A 4 -17.18 2.69 -23.90
CA PHE A 4 -16.32 3.86 -24.06
C PHE A 4 -15.08 3.48 -24.86
N ASN A 5 -14.69 4.35 -25.80
CA ASN A 5 -13.58 4.12 -26.73
C ASN A 5 -12.44 5.14 -26.57
N TYR A 6 -12.28 5.68 -25.37
CA TYR A 6 -11.22 6.63 -25.03
C TYR A 6 -10.60 6.32 -23.65
N PRO A 7 -9.35 6.73 -23.39
CA PRO A 7 -8.73 6.57 -22.10
C PRO A 7 -9.45 7.37 -21.02
N LEU A 8 -9.76 6.71 -19.90
CA LEU A 8 -10.36 7.37 -18.74
C LEU A 8 -9.26 8.01 -17.88
N LEU A 9 -9.38 9.30 -17.61
CA LEU A 9 -8.59 10.00 -16.62
C LEU A 9 -9.35 9.96 -15.29
N LEU A 10 -8.65 9.60 -14.21
CA LEU A 10 -9.24 9.44 -12.89
C LEU A 10 -8.72 10.52 -11.94
N GLU A 11 -9.57 10.95 -11.00
CA GLU A 11 -9.21 11.87 -9.93
C GLU A 11 -8.58 11.07 -8.77
N PRO A 12 -7.29 11.29 -8.45
CA PRO A 12 -6.65 10.62 -7.32
C PRO A 12 -7.26 11.05 -5.99
N ILE A 13 -7.40 10.10 -5.06
CA ILE A 13 -7.95 10.35 -3.72
C ILE A 13 -6.83 10.32 -2.70
N SER A 14 -6.63 11.43 -1.98
CA SER A 14 -5.66 11.53 -0.90
C SER A 14 -6.18 10.86 0.37
N VAL A 15 -5.39 9.95 0.93
CA VAL A 15 -5.76 9.20 2.14
C VAL A 15 -4.76 9.50 3.25
N PRO A 16 -5.24 10.13 4.35
CA PRO A 16 -4.41 10.40 5.52
C PRO A 16 -3.90 9.12 6.16
N LYS A 17 -2.64 9.16 6.59
CA LYS A 17 -1.99 8.10 7.37
C LYS A 17 -0.99 8.72 8.33
N VAL A 18 -0.94 8.22 9.56
CA VAL A 18 0.00 8.71 10.59
C VAL A 18 1.47 8.65 10.16
N TRP A 19 1.81 7.77 9.22
CA TRP A 19 3.14 7.61 8.64
C TRP A 19 3.33 8.35 7.31
N GLY A 20 2.35 9.18 6.90
CA GLY A 20 2.35 9.87 5.61
C GLY A 20 3.43 10.94 5.48
N GLY A 21 3.85 11.19 4.24
CA GLY A 21 4.86 12.17 3.87
C GLY A 21 4.33 13.38 3.09
N GLY A 22 5.23 14.09 2.46
CA GLY A 22 4.92 15.30 1.67
C GLY A 22 5.23 15.18 0.17
N LYS A 23 5.72 14.02 -0.29
CA LYS A 23 6.11 13.84 -1.70
C LYS A 23 4.91 13.72 -2.63
N LEU A 24 3.79 13.15 -2.14
CA LEU A 24 2.56 13.01 -2.93
C LEU A 24 2.06 14.36 -3.45
N ALA A 25 2.11 15.42 -2.64
CA ALA A 25 1.71 16.77 -3.05
C ALA A 25 2.56 17.37 -4.18
N ARG A 26 3.75 16.81 -4.45
CA ARG A 26 4.66 17.25 -5.52
C ARG A 26 4.43 16.50 -6.84
N ILE A 27 3.61 15.48 -6.84
CA ILE A 27 3.28 14.73 -8.06
C ILE A 27 2.20 15.52 -8.83
N PRO A 28 2.42 15.85 -10.12
CA PRO A 28 1.45 16.61 -10.91
C PRO A 28 0.06 15.98 -10.90
N GLY A 29 -0.97 16.82 -10.88
CA GLY A 29 -2.37 16.40 -10.90
C GLY A 29 -2.95 15.95 -9.54
N ARG A 30 -2.13 15.92 -8.48
CA ARG A 30 -2.63 15.65 -7.12
C ARG A 30 -2.87 16.94 -6.38
N ARG A 31 -4.08 17.06 -5.82
CA ARG A 31 -4.41 18.20 -4.95
C ARG A 31 -3.78 17.98 -3.59
N ALA A 32 -3.23 19.04 -3.00
CA ALA A 32 -2.96 19.05 -1.57
C ALA A 32 -4.31 18.84 -0.87
N PRO A 33 -4.40 17.92 0.11
CA PRO A 33 -5.63 17.75 0.87
C PRO A 33 -5.96 19.04 1.62
N GLU A 34 -7.23 19.31 1.83
CA GLU A 34 -7.70 20.39 2.70
C GLU A 34 -7.38 20.13 4.19
N SER A 35 -6.95 18.90 4.50
CA SER A 35 -6.57 18.46 5.84
C SER A 35 -5.10 18.78 6.15
N THR A 36 -4.84 19.11 7.41
CA THR A 36 -3.48 19.22 7.97
C THR A 36 -2.85 17.86 8.27
N ASP A 37 -3.61 16.78 8.12
CA ASP A 37 -3.14 15.42 8.39
C ASP A 37 -2.12 14.96 7.35
N PRO A 38 -1.08 14.21 7.74
CA PRO A 38 -0.11 13.66 6.81
C PRO A 38 -0.79 12.73 5.80
N ILE A 39 -0.49 12.90 4.50
CA ILE A 39 -1.04 12.03 3.45
C ILE A 39 -0.05 10.91 3.16
N GLY A 40 -0.44 9.68 3.48
CA GLY A 40 0.38 8.50 3.23
C GLY A 40 0.09 7.79 1.92
N GLU A 41 -1.15 7.89 1.42
CA GLU A 41 -1.57 7.20 0.22
C GLU A 41 -2.29 8.14 -0.75
N SER A 42 -2.08 7.92 -2.06
CA SER A 42 -2.91 8.42 -3.14
C SER A 42 -3.55 7.21 -3.82
N TRP A 43 -4.86 7.12 -3.82
CA TRP A 43 -5.58 6.05 -4.51
C TRP A 43 -5.90 6.52 -5.91
N ASP A 44 -5.23 5.98 -6.89
CA ASP A 44 -5.26 6.46 -8.27
C ASP A 44 -6.27 5.69 -9.13
N VAL A 45 -6.44 4.38 -8.86
CA VAL A 45 -7.49 3.56 -9.47
C VAL A 45 -8.13 2.72 -8.37
N SER A 46 -9.40 2.94 -8.12
CA SER A 46 -10.14 2.18 -7.12
C SER A 46 -11.64 2.16 -7.44
N THR A 47 -12.20 0.97 -7.36
CA THR A 47 -13.64 0.71 -7.31
C THR A 47 -14.07 0.30 -5.90
N TRP A 48 -13.24 0.55 -4.90
CA TRP A 48 -13.53 0.26 -3.51
C TRP A 48 -14.37 1.36 -2.88
N PRO A 49 -15.51 1.05 -2.24
CA PRO A 49 -16.41 2.10 -1.77
C PRO A 49 -15.84 2.97 -0.67
N THR A 50 -15.07 2.38 0.25
CA THR A 50 -14.47 3.10 1.38
C THR A 50 -13.09 2.56 1.76
N ALA A 51 -12.28 3.39 2.41
CA ALA A 51 -11.00 2.94 2.93
C ALA A 51 -11.20 1.91 4.06
N PRO A 52 -10.43 0.81 4.08
CA PRO A 52 -10.62 -0.28 5.05
C PRO A 52 -10.51 0.14 6.52
N ASP A 53 -9.66 1.10 6.81
CA ASP A 53 -9.40 1.66 8.14
C ASP A 53 -10.14 2.97 8.42
N ASN A 54 -10.90 3.48 7.44
CA ASN A 54 -11.73 4.66 7.58
C ASN A 54 -13.02 4.55 6.73
N PRO A 55 -14.09 3.96 7.25
CA PRO A 55 -15.33 3.73 6.49
C PRO A 55 -16.06 5.03 6.08
N LYS A 56 -15.65 6.18 6.60
CA LYS A 56 -16.19 7.48 6.18
C LYS A 56 -15.48 8.05 4.96
N LEU A 57 -14.30 7.53 4.62
CA LEU A 57 -13.54 7.98 3.47
C LEU A 57 -13.93 7.17 2.23
N VAL A 58 -14.67 7.81 1.32
CA VAL A 58 -15.01 7.22 0.03
C VAL A 58 -13.75 7.13 -0.84
N THR A 59 -13.50 5.95 -1.39
CA THR A 59 -12.28 5.65 -2.19
C THR A 59 -12.56 5.18 -3.61
N VAL A 60 -13.79 5.29 -4.09
CA VAL A 60 -14.09 5.10 -5.51
C VAL A 60 -13.58 6.32 -6.28
N THR A 61 -12.67 6.10 -7.21
CA THR A 61 -12.14 7.17 -8.06
C THR A 61 -13.19 7.63 -9.07
N LYS A 62 -13.17 8.94 -9.38
CA LYS A 62 -14.09 9.54 -10.35
C LYS A 62 -13.40 9.81 -11.67
N ILE A 63 -14.14 9.70 -12.75
CA ILE A 63 -13.70 10.03 -14.11
C ILE A 63 -13.69 11.54 -14.28
N THR A 64 -12.62 12.10 -14.87
CA THR A 64 -12.42 13.54 -15.03
C THR A 64 -12.47 14.03 -16.47
N ASN A 65 -12.67 13.13 -17.44
CA ASN A 65 -12.66 13.48 -18.86
C ASN A 65 -13.80 12.84 -19.64
N GLY A 66 -14.09 13.43 -20.78
CA GLY A 66 -15.06 12.93 -21.75
C GLY A 66 -16.51 12.88 -21.25
N PRO A 67 -17.39 12.16 -21.95
CA PRO A 67 -18.83 12.07 -21.62
C PRO A 67 -19.15 11.44 -20.27
N LEU A 68 -18.17 10.74 -19.65
CA LEU A 68 -18.34 10.08 -18.36
C LEU A 68 -17.81 10.92 -17.19
N THR A 69 -17.41 12.18 -17.43
CA THR A 69 -16.92 13.08 -16.38
C THR A 69 -17.85 13.14 -15.17
N GLY A 70 -17.29 12.97 -13.97
CA GLY A 70 -18.01 12.98 -12.69
C GLY A 70 -18.58 11.63 -12.28
N LYS A 71 -18.66 10.65 -13.17
CA LYS A 71 -19.13 9.30 -12.79
C LYS A 71 -18.09 8.56 -11.95
N PRO A 72 -18.53 7.84 -10.91
CA PRO A 72 -17.70 6.88 -10.19
C PRO A 72 -17.23 5.76 -11.12
N LEU A 73 -15.99 5.29 -10.92
CA LEU A 73 -15.40 4.26 -11.77
C LEU A 73 -16.16 2.91 -11.69
N ASP A 74 -16.68 2.56 -10.51
CA ASP A 74 -17.42 1.30 -10.27
C ASP A 74 -18.77 1.23 -10.99
N GLU A 75 -19.35 2.38 -11.39
CA GLU A 75 -20.54 2.41 -12.25
C GLU A 75 -20.23 2.12 -13.72
N VAL A 76 -18.95 2.23 -14.11
CA VAL A 76 -18.52 2.18 -15.52
C VAL A 76 -17.73 0.91 -15.82
N ALA A 77 -16.87 0.50 -14.89
CA ALA A 77 -15.99 -0.66 -15.08
C ALA A 77 -15.79 -1.44 -13.77
N ASP A 78 -15.74 -2.75 -13.86
CA ASP A 78 -15.26 -3.61 -12.78
C ASP A 78 -13.74 -3.75 -12.93
N VAL A 79 -13.00 -3.11 -12.00
CA VAL A 79 -11.54 -3.15 -11.99
C VAL A 79 -11.09 -4.06 -10.85
N PRO A 80 -10.45 -5.21 -11.16
CA PRO A 80 -10.11 -6.21 -10.15
C PRO A 80 -8.89 -5.85 -9.29
N VAL A 81 -8.29 -4.69 -9.53
CA VAL A 81 -7.11 -4.21 -8.82
C VAL A 81 -7.32 -2.83 -8.22
N VAL A 82 -6.54 -2.53 -7.20
CA VAL A 82 -6.37 -1.18 -6.66
C VAL A 82 -4.98 -0.68 -7.02
N VAL A 83 -4.89 0.55 -7.51
CA VAL A 83 -3.62 1.22 -7.80
C VAL A 83 -3.47 2.41 -6.87
N LYS A 84 -2.33 2.48 -6.17
CA LYS A 84 -2.03 3.55 -5.22
C LYS A 84 -0.60 4.04 -5.39
N ILE A 85 -0.32 5.23 -4.89
CA ILE A 85 1.04 5.66 -4.58
C ILE A 85 1.14 5.85 -3.08
N LEU A 86 2.19 5.30 -2.47
CA LEU A 86 2.45 5.39 -1.03
C LEU A 86 3.74 6.17 -0.78
N ASP A 87 3.67 7.10 0.19
CA ASP A 87 4.79 7.98 0.60
C ASP A 87 5.03 7.89 2.12
N PRO A 88 5.67 6.82 2.59
CA PRO A 88 5.97 6.67 4.01
C PRO A 88 7.18 7.52 4.42
N VAL A 89 7.01 8.30 5.51
CA VAL A 89 8.11 8.95 6.25
C VAL A 89 8.42 8.24 7.56
N ASP A 90 7.56 7.29 7.95
CA ASP A 90 7.76 6.38 9.08
C ASP A 90 7.50 4.94 8.65
N LYS A 91 7.83 4.00 9.50
CA LYS A 91 7.70 2.56 9.27
C LYS A 91 6.24 2.11 9.29
N LEU A 92 5.86 1.25 8.35
CA LEU A 92 4.58 0.55 8.35
C LEU A 92 4.69 -0.75 9.13
N SER A 93 3.55 -1.28 9.60
CA SER A 93 3.49 -2.56 10.29
C SER A 93 4.15 -3.69 9.50
N VAL A 94 4.71 -4.66 10.21
CA VAL A 94 5.03 -5.96 9.65
C VAL A 94 3.72 -6.72 9.46
N GLN A 95 3.45 -7.15 8.25
CA GLN A 95 2.15 -7.72 7.90
C GLN A 95 2.26 -8.85 6.89
N ASN A 96 1.20 -9.61 6.76
CA ASN A 96 0.97 -10.47 5.61
C ASN A 96 -0.50 -10.47 5.21
N HIS A 97 -0.75 -10.96 4.01
CA HIS A 97 -2.09 -11.22 3.50
C HIS A 97 -2.31 -12.74 3.52
N PRO A 98 -3.27 -13.25 4.30
CA PRO A 98 -3.45 -14.69 4.44
C PRO A 98 -3.92 -15.32 3.14
N VAL A 99 -3.53 -16.56 2.93
CA VAL A 99 -4.10 -17.40 1.87
C VAL A 99 -5.43 -17.93 2.37
N LEU A 100 -6.52 -17.41 1.83
CA LEU A 100 -7.88 -17.82 2.14
C LEU A 100 -8.54 -18.37 0.88
N PRO A 101 -9.55 -19.30 0.99
CA PRO A 101 -10.21 -19.88 -0.18
C PRO A 101 -10.76 -18.85 -1.17
N ASP A 102 -11.32 -17.75 -0.65
CA ASP A 102 -12.02 -16.74 -1.45
C ASP A 102 -11.36 -15.35 -1.39
N ALA A 103 -10.15 -15.25 -0.84
CA ALA A 103 -9.45 -13.97 -0.73
C ALA A 103 -7.94 -14.15 -0.93
N HIS A 104 -7.47 -13.65 -2.06
CA HIS A 104 -6.06 -13.53 -2.39
C HIS A 104 -5.69 -12.05 -2.43
N LYS A 105 -4.47 -11.72 -2.04
CA LYS A 105 -3.92 -10.38 -2.18
C LYS A 105 -2.46 -10.45 -2.60
N ASN A 106 -2.27 -10.68 -3.87
CA ASN A 106 -0.97 -10.46 -4.47
C ASN A 106 -0.74 -8.97 -4.63
N GLU A 107 0.47 -8.54 -4.39
CA GLU A 107 0.86 -7.14 -4.54
C GLU A 107 2.06 -7.01 -5.46
N MET A 108 2.16 -5.86 -6.12
CA MET A 108 3.34 -5.44 -6.84
C MET A 108 3.71 -4.02 -6.41
N TRP A 109 4.99 -3.84 -6.09
CA TRP A 109 5.54 -2.53 -5.77
C TRP A 109 6.54 -2.12 -6.83
N TYR A 110 6.40 -0.91 -7.34
CA TYR A 110 7.34 -0.29 -8.26
C TYR A 110 7.91 0.96 -7.61
N ILE A 111 9.23 1.04 -7.48
CA ILE A 111 9.89 2.13 -6.77
C ILE A 111 9.95 3.36 -7.67
N LEU A 112 9.32 4.44 -7.23
CA LEU A 112 9.36 5.74 -7.90
C LEU A 112 10.55 6.56 -7.42
N GLN A 113 10.80 6.56 -6.10
CA GLN A 113 11.91 7.26 -5.47
C GLN A 113 12.28 6.57 -4.15
N ALA A 114 13.55 6.56 -3.81
CA ALA A 114 14.00 6.22 -2.47
C ALA A 114 14.93 7.30 -1.95
N ASP A 115 14.71 7.70 -0.70
CA ASP A 115 15.61 8.58 0.04
C ASP A 115 16.84 7.78 0.54
N PRO A 116 17.96 8.40 0.85
CA PRO A 116 19.08 7.72 1.49
C PRO A 116 18.64 7.00 2.76
N GLY A 117 18.97 5.70 2.88
CA GLY A 117 18.53 4.85 3.99
C GLY A 117 17.11 4.28 3.87
N GLY A 118 16.39 4.63 2.80
CA GLY A 118 15.09 4.04 2.46
C GLY A 118 15.21 2.52 2.30
N HIS A 119 14.24 1.77 2.82
CA HIS A 119 14.31 0.31 2.78
C HIS A 119 12.93 -0.34 2.86
N LEU A 120 12.90 -1.62 2.53
CA LEU A 120 11.72 -2.46 2.66
C LEU A 120 12.13 -3.87 3.11
N TYR A 121 11.15 -4.65 3.54
CA TYR A 121 11.35 -6.02 3.99
C TYR A 121 10.40 -6.95 3.25
N LEU A 122 10.94 -8.07 2.71
CA LEU A 122 10.17 -9.07 1.98
C LEU A 122 10.61 -10.48 2.36
N GLY A 123 9.72 -11.22 3.01
CA GLY A 123 9.97 -12.57 3.47
C GLY A 123 10.86 -12.64 4.71
N LEU A 124 11.02 -13.85 5.21
CA LEU A 124 11.95 -14.15 6.30
C LEU A 124 13.39 -14.21 5.78
N LYS A 125 14.33 -13.88 6.64
CA LYS A 125 15.76 -14.01 6.37
C LYS A 125 16.13 -15.49 6.21
N ASP A 126 17.19 -15.78 5.47
CA ASP A 126 17.69 -17.14 5.32
C ASP A 126 18.07 -17.72 6.68
N GLY A 127 17.63 -18.95 6.96
CA GLY A 127 17.81 -19.63 8.22
C GLY A 127 16.76 -19.32 9.29
N VAL A 128 15.86 -18.37 9.08
CA VAL A 128 14.75 -18.12 10.00
C VAL A 128 13.52 -18.91 9.55
N THR A 129 13.00 -19.75 10.43
CA THR A 129 11.79 -20.54 10.14
C THR A 129 10.52 -19.75 10.49
N LYS A 130 9.38 -20.21 9.99
CA LYS A 130 8.06 -19.65 10.38
C LYS A 130 7.81 -19.82 11.87
N GLU A 131 8.27 -20.92 12.43
CA GLU A 131 8.15 -21.27 13.84
C GLU A 131 8.96 -20.32 14.72
N ASP A 132 10.20 -20.01 14.34
CA ASP A 132 11.05 -19.03 15.04
C ASP A 132 10.41 -17.65 15.02
N PHE A 133 9.96 -17.19 13.84
CA PHE A 133 9.30 -15.90 13.70
C PHE A 133 8.00 -15.83 14.50
N ARG A 134 7.20 -16.90 14.49
CA ARG A 134 5.97 -16.97 15.27
C ARG A 134 6.25 -16.96 16.77
N ALA A 135 7.33 -17.59 17.23
CA ALA A 135 7.74 -17.57 18.63
C ALA A 135 8.07 -16.14 19.09
N LEU A 136 8.86 -15.39 18.30
CA LEU A 136 9.15 -13.97 18.58
C LEU A 136 7.87 -13.12 18.72
N LEU A 137 6.90 -13.33 17.85
CA LEU A 137 5.66 -12.55 17.85
C LEU A 137 4.69 -12.90 18.99
N ARG A 138 4.87 -14.05 19.67
CA ARG A 138 4.04 -14.49 20.79
C ARG A 138 4.54 -14.00 22.15
N GLU A 139 5.70 -13.39 22.20
CA GLU A 139 6.18 -12.77 23.43
C GLU A 139 5.25 -11.63 23.85
N ASP A 140 5.07 -11.43 25.16
CA ASP A 140 4.22 -10.36 25.69
C ASP A 140 4.68 -8.96 25.24
N ASN A 141 5.98 -8.84 24.95
CA ASN A 141 6.59 -7.61 24.50
C ASN A 141 7.72 -7.93 23.48
N PRO A 142 7.37 -8.25 22.23
CA PRO A 142 8.36 -8.62 21.23
C PRO A 142 9.44 -7.57 21.06
N ASP A 143 10.71 -8.01 21.08
CA ASP A 143 11.84 -7.11 20.78
C ASP A 143 11.80 -6.69 19.33
N GLU A 144 11.63 -5.38 19.09
CA GLU A 144 11.57 -4.80 17.73
C GLU A 144 12.79 -5.22 16.90
N ARG A 145 13.99 -5.17 17.48
CA ARG A 145 15.20 -5.51 16.75
C ARG A 145 15.21 -6.97 16.32
N ALA A 146 14.84 -7.89 17.22
CA ALA A 146 14.76 -9.31 16.91
C ALA A 146 13.74 -9.59 15.80
N VAL A 147 12.56 -8.95 15.86
CA VAL A 147 11.53 -9.06 14.82
C VAL A 147 12.06 -8.56 13.48
N MET A 148 12.67 -7.38 13.42
CA MET A 148 13.17 -6.80 12.17
C MET A 148 14.39 -7.52 11.62
N ASP A 149 15.29 -8.02 12.48
CA ASP A 149 16.47 -8.80 12.09
C ASP A 149 16.11 -10.19 11.54
N SER A 150 14.90 -10.68 11.81
CA SER A 150 14.37 -11.93 11.24
C SER A 150 13.82 -11.78 9.81
N LEU A 151 13.69 -10.55 9.32
CA LEU A 151 13.16 -10.25 7.99
C LEU A 151 14.30 -9.99 7.00
N ARG A 152 14.06 -10.35 5.73
CA ARG A 152 14.98 -10.02 4.64
C ARG A 152 14.81 -8.55 4.26
N LYS A 153 15.85 -7.76 4.55
CA LYS A 153 15.91 -6.32 4.26
C LYS A 153 16.46 -6.04 2.87
N TYR A 154 15.81 -5.13 2.15
CA TYR A 154 16.28 -4.53 0.89
C TYR A 154 16.55 -3.05 1.16
N SER A 155 17.82 -2.67 1.19
CA SER A 155 18.26 -1.28 1.43
C SER A 155 18.45 -0.52 0.13
N ASP A 156 18.15 0.77 0.15
CA ASP A 156 18.35 1.72 -0.95
C ASP A 156 17.83 1.19 -2.31
N PRO A 157 16.55 0.75 -2.37
CA PRO A 157 16.00 0.26 -3.62
C PRO A 157 16.02 1.39 -4.67
N LYS A 158 16.45 1.05 -5.89
CA LYS A 158 16.59 2.06 -6.95
C LYS A 158 15.25 2.38 -7.60
N PRO A 159 15.01 3.62 -8.06
CA PRO A 159 13.88 3.91 -8.95
C PRO A 159 13.87 2.93 -10.14
N GLY A 160 12.70 2.41 -10.49
CA GLY A 160 12.53 1.36 -11.49
C GLY A 160 12.61 -0.08 -10.94
N SER A 161 13.12 -0.29 -9.73
CA SER A 161 13.04 -1.61 -9.09
C SER A 161 11.59 -1.99 -8.86
N HIS A 162 11.28 -3.26 -9.03
CA HIS A 162 9.94 -3.80 -8.76
C HIS A 162 10.03 -5.06 -7.90
N PHE A 163 9.00 -5.27 -7.10
CA PHE A 163 8.90 -6.39 -6.15
C PHE A 163 7.52 -7.00 -6.25
N ASN A 164 7.46 -8.30 -6.48
CA ASN A 164 6.22 -9.07 -6.40
C ASN A 164 6.10 -9.65 -4.99
N ILE A 165 4.94 -9.47 -4.39
CA ILE A 165 4.61 -9.93 -3.03
C ILE A 165 3.45 -10.90 -3.14
N PRO A 166 3.70 -12.20 -3.32
CA PRO A 166 2.65 -13.21 -3.31
C PRO A 166 1.88 -13.22 -1.98
N THR A 167 0.60 -13.54 -2.05
CA THR A 167 -0.24 -13.78 -0.87
C THR A 167 0.49 -14.71 0.11
N GLY A 168 0.44 -14.40 1.40
CA GLY A 168 1.13 -15.15 2.46
C GLY A 168 2.56 -14.67 2.74
N THR A 169 3.15 -13.81 1.90
CA THR A 169 4.49 -13.27 2.13
C THR A 169 4.49 -12.24 3.26
N VAL A 170 5.30 -12.44 4.28
CA VAL A 170 5.55 -11.42 5.31
C VAL A 170 6.30 -10.26 4.69
N HIS A 171 5.81 -9.05 4.92
CA HIS A 171 6.44 -7.84 4.37
C HIS A 171 6.25 -6.63 5.29
N ALA A 172 7.14 -5.66 5.15
CA ALA A 172 7.06 -4.38 5.83
C ALA A 172 7.75 -3.29 5.01
N LEU A 173 7.46 -2.05 5.34
CA LEU A 173 8.09 -0.88 4.75
C LEU A 173 8.75 -0.06 5.82
N GLY A 174 10.00 0.29 5.55
CA GLY A 174 10.66 1.39 6.22
C GLY A 174 10.27 2.74 5.62
N PRO A 175 10.75 3.82 6.24
CA PRO A 175 10.55 5.17 5.71
C PRO A 175 11.30 5.42 4.41
N GLY A 176 10.90 6.47 3.69
CA GLY A 176 11.67 7.04 2.60
C GLY A 176 11.52 6.35 1.24
N VAL A 177 10.60 5.41 1.07
CA VAL A 177 10.39 4.72 -0.22
C VAL A 177 9.04 5.10 -0.83
N LEU A 178 9.06 6.07 -1.75
CA LEU A 178 7.91 6.42 -2.57
C LEU A 178 7.71 5.33 -3.63
N ARG A 179 6.54 4.72 -3.69
CA ARG A 179 6.27 3.62 -4.61
C ARG A 179 4.86 3.63 -5.19
N LEU A 180 4.76 3.17 -6.42
CA LEU A 180 3.51 2.69 -7.00
C LEU A 180 3.22 1.32 -6.40
N TYR A 181 2.00 1.13 -5.97
CA TYR A 181 1.46 -0.08 -5.38
C TYR A 181 0.27 -0.55 -6.20
N ILE A 182 0.28 -1.79 -6.60
CA ILE A 182 -0.84 -2.45 -7.26
C ILE A 182 -1.17 -3.71 -6.48
N SER A 183 -2.43 -3.92 -6.14
CA SER A 183 -2.86 -5.16 -5.50
C SER A 183 -4.21 -5.63 -6.02
N GLU A 184 -4.49 -6.93 -5.85
CA GLU A 184 -5.83 -7.44 -5.95
C GLU A 184 -6.76 -6.76 -4.95
N ARG A 185 -8.04 -6.67 -5.31
CA ARG A 185 -9.09 -6.00 -4.54
C ARG A 185 -9.54 -6.85 -3.35
N THR A 186 -8.75 -6.85 -2.28
CA THR A 186 -9.10 -7.47 -0.99
C THR A 186 -8.58 -6.66 0.19
N VAL A 187 -9.28 -6.67 1.31
CA VAL A 187 -8.95 -5.89 2.52
C VAL A 187 -8.20 -6.68 3.57
N VAL A 188 -8.16 -8.02 3.46
CA VAL A 188 -7.66 -8.83 4.56
C VAL A 188 -6.16 -8.64 4.74
N THR A 189 -5.80 -8.06 5.88
CA THR A 189 -4.41 -7.81 6.27
C THR A 189 -4.23 -8.24 7.72
N TYR A 190 -3.26 -9.11 7.98
CA TYR A 190 -2.83 -9.46 9.33
C TYR A 190 -1.61 -8.63 9.69
N ARG A 191 -1.78 -7.71 10.65
CA ARG A 191 -0.67 -6.98 11.26
C ARG A 191 -0.01 -7.88 12.27
N LEU A 192 1.19 -8.36 11.95
CA LEU A 192 1.96 -9.29 12.77
C LEU A 192 2.73 -8.56 13.86
N TYR A 193 3.25 -7.36 13.55
CA TYR A 193 3.92 -6.48 14.48
C TYR A 193 3.72 -5.01 14.10
N ASP A 194 3.35 -4.15 15.04
CA ASP A 194 3.06 -2.74 14.77
C ASP A 194 3.73 -1.77 15.74
N TYR A 195 4.94 -2.09 16.19
CA TYR A 195 5.81 -1.19 16.97
C TYR A 195 5.13 -0.62 18.23
N LYS A 196 4.21 -1.36 18.82
CA LYS A 196 3.43 -0.94 20.01
C LYS A 196 2.49 0.26 19.76
N ARG A 197 2.09 0.46 18.51
CA ARG A 197 1.10 1.47 18.13
C ARG A 197 -0.33 0.94 18.25
#